data_892febe9f5eb47b1813ac7f89e6dbd13
#
_entry.id   892febe9f5eb47b1813ac7f89e6dbd13
#
_cell.length_a   1.000
_cell.length_b   1.000
_cell.length_c   1.000
_cell.angle_alpha   90.00
_cell.angle_beta   90.00
_cell.angle_gamma   90.00
#
_symmetry.space_group_name_H-M   'P 1'
#
loop_
_entity.id
_entity.type
_entity.pdbx_description
1 polymer ?
#
loop_
_entity_poly.entity_id
_entity_poly.type
_entity_poly.pdbx_seq_one_letter_code
_entity_poly.pdbx_strand_id
1 'polypeptide(L)'
;MKHGHLTEQRKQFVEAYCRLGNGTLAAKEAGYKDSPSLVNQASKLKRELSAEISEELRSSFMNAAPKALLILMDLAENSSSDSVKFQASKDLLDRAGFRPIDRREEIRPQRTTAELEAEIKRLVGSEKAELLLVKKKQLMI
;
A
#
# COMPACT_ATOMS: atom_id res chain seq x y z
N MET A 1 13.81 14.50 12.67
CA MET A 1 13.70 15.39 11.49
C MET A 1 12.77 16.53 11.86
N LYS A 2 13.21 17.76 11.68
CA LYS A 2 12.40 18.96 12.02
C LYS A 2 11.27 19.06 10.99
N HIS A 3 10.03 18.70 11.36
CA HIS A 3 8.84 19.10 10.62
C HIS A 3 8.77 20.63 10.73
N GLY A 4 9.35 21.32 9.76
CA GLY A 4 9.20 22.76 9.64
C GLY A 4 7.72 23.07 9.54
N HIS A 5 7.26 24.04 10.33
CA HIS A 5 5.89 24.52 10.31
C HIS A 5 5.51 24.86 8.87
N LEU A 6 4.60 24.06 8.26
CA LEU A 6 4.10 24.36 6.92
C LEU A 6 3.48 25.76 6.90
N THR A 7 3.83 26.55 5.88
CA THR A 7 3.14 27.82 5.67
C THR A 7 1.66 27.55 5.35
N GLU A 8 0.78 28.46 5.73
CA GLU A 8 -0.67 28.32 5.51
C GLU A 8 -1.00 28.07 4.05
N GLN A 9 -0.31 28.75 3.14
CA GLN A 9 -0.47 28.56 1.70
C GLN A 9 -0.10 27.13 1.23
N ARG A 10 0.92 26.50 1.83
CA ARG A 10 1.29 25.11 1.54
C ARG A 10 0.26 24.12 2.06
N LYS A 11 -0.34 24.38 3.22
CA LYS A 11 -1.44 23.56 3.75
C LYS A 11 -2.66 23.62 2.84
N GLN A 12 -3.06 24.83 2.44
CA GLN A 12 -4.16 25.03 1.50
C GLN A 12 -3.92 24.31 0.16
N PHE A 13 -2.66 24.29 -0.32
CA PHE A 13 -2.31 23.53 -1.51
C PHE A 13 -2.53 22.02 -1.31
N VAL A 14 -2.11 21.45 -0.18
CA VAL A 14 -2.28 20.02 0.13
C VAL A 14 -3.76 19.66 0.17
N GLU A 15 -4.57 20.42 0.91
CA GLU A 15 -6.01 20.21 1.04
C GLU A 15 -6.73 20.32 -0.32
N ALA A 16 -6.44 21.39 -1.07
CA ALA A 16 -7.00 21.60 -2.40
C ALA A 16 -6.57 20.49 -3.39
N TYR A 17 -5.32 20.05 -3.33
CA TYR A 17 -4.83 18.98 -4.19
C TYR A 17 -5.49 17.63 -3.87
N CYS A 18 -5.64 17.29 -2.62
CA CYS A 18 -6.32 16.05 -2.21
C CYS A 18 -7.79 16.03 -2.62
N ARG A 19 -8.44 17.19 -2.66
CA ARG A 19 -9.86 17.33 -3.07
C ARG A 19 -10.05 17.37 -4.58
N LEU A 20 -9.19 18.11 -5.32
CA LEU A 20 -9.34 18.36 -6.75
C LEU A 20 -8.61 17.36 -7.65
N GLY A 21 -7.57 16.69 -7.15
CA GLY A 21 -6.69 15.82 -7.94
C GLY A 21 -5.83 16.55 -8.97
N ASN A 22 -5.93 17.88 -9.07
CA ASN A 22 -5.24 18.70 -10.07
C ASN A 22 -4.31 19.73 -9.42
N GLY A 23 -3.00 19.55 -9.61
CA GLY A 23 -1.99 20.39 -8.97
C GLY A 23 -2.05 21.88 -9.39
N THR A 24 -2.38 22.17 -10.64
CA THR A 24 -2.45 23.55 -11.11
C THR A 24 -3.64 24.29 -10.53
N LEU A 25 -4.81 23.62 -10.49
CA LEU A 25 -6.01 24.18 -9.86
C LEU A 25 -5.81 24.34 -8.34
N ALA A 26 -5.19 23.36 -7.70
CA ALA A 26 -4.87 23.43 -6.27
C ALA A 26 -3.92 24.59 -5.94
N ALA A 27 -2.91 24.83 -6.80
CA ALA A 27 -2.01 25.96 -6.61
C ALA A 27 -2.73 27.32 -6.78
N LYS A 28 -3.64 27.45 -7.76
CA LYS A 28 -4.48 28.64 -7.91
C LYS A 28 -5.34 28.88 -6.67
N GLU A 29 -6.01 27.87 -6.20
CA GLU A 29 -6.88 27.96 -5.02
C GLU A 29 -6.08 28.28 -3.74
N ALA A 30 -4.87 27.77 -3.62
CA ALA A 30 -3.96 28.10 -2.52
C ALA A 30 -3.31 29.51 -2.64
N GLY A 31 -3.73 30.31 -3.62
CA GLY A 31 -3.27 31.69 -3.77
C GLY A 31 -1.89 31.85 -4.43
N TYR A 32 -1.39 30.84 -5.15
CA TYR A 32 -0.20 30.99 -5.97
C TYR A 32 -0.53 31.80 -7.23
N LYS A 33 0.42 32.69 -7.63
CA LYS A 33 0.24 33.59 -8.79
C LYS A 33 -0.03 32.80 -10.06
N ASP A 34 -1.12 33.12 -10.76
CA ASP A 34 -1.43 32.54 -12.06
C ASP A 34 -0.42 33.03 -13.10
N SER A 35 0.42 32.14 -13.57
CA SER A 35 1.51 32.45 -14.52
C SER A 35 1.82 31.20 -15.37
N PRO A 36 2.46 31.34 -16.53
CA PRO A 36 2.88 30.18 -17.33
C PRO A 36 3.75 29.16 -16.56
N SER A 37 4.44 29.60 -15.52
CA SER A 37 5.28 28.76 -14.68
C SER A 37 4.51 28.01 -13.59
N LEU A 38 3.21 28.26 -13.40
CA LEU A 38 2.40 27.67 -12.33
C LEU A 38 2.35 26.13 -12.41
N VAL A 39 2.32 25.58 -13.61
CA VAL A 39 2.34 24.12 -13.83
C VAL A 39 3.63 23.50 -13.26
N ASN A 40 4.78 24.13 -13.51
CA ASN A 40 6.06 23.67 -12.98
C ASN A 40 6.13 23.85 -11.47
N GLN A 41 5.60 24.96 -10.95
CA GLN A 41 5.52 25.24 -9.52
C GLN A 41 4.61 24.22 -8.81
N ALA A 42 3.46 23.91 -9.35
CA ALA A 42 2.56 22.88 -8.83
C ALA A 42 3.23 21.49 -8.81
N SER A 43 3.98 21.14 -9.86
CA SER A 43 4.74 19.90 -9.95
C SER A 43 5.86 19.83 -8.90
N LYS A 44 6.51 20.95 -8.61
CA LYS A 44 7.52 21.06 -7.56
C LYS A 44 6.87 20.90 -6.18
N LEU A 45 5.77 21.60 -5.91
CA LEU A 45 5.02 21.51 -4.66
C LEU A 45 4.56 20.07 -4.37
N LYS A 46 4.02 19.36 -5.37
CA LYS A 46 3.63 17.95 -5.22
C LYS A 46 4.78 17.06 -4.78
N ARG A 47 5.98 17.28 -5.28
CA ARG A 47 7.17 16.50 -4.87
C ARG A 47 7.63 16.87 -3.46
N GLU A 48 7.69 18.16 -3.16
CA GLU A 48 8.13 18.67 -1.87
C GLU A 48 7.16 18.29 -0.73
N LEU A 49 5.85 18.27 -1.01
CA LEU A 49 4.78 18.02 -0.05
C LEU A 49 4.19 16.60 -0.15
N SER A 50 4.93 15.67 -0.73
CA SER A 50 4.44 14.31 -0.97
C SER A 50 4.07 13.56 0.32
N ALA A 51 4.79 13.80 1.42
CA ALA A 51 4.52 13.20 2.71
C ALA A 51 3.21 13.74 3.31
N GLU A 52 3.02 15.06 3.26
CA GLU A 52 1.84 15.75 3.76
C GLU A 52 0.59 15.39 2.93
N ILE A 53 0.74 15.31 1.60
CA ILE A 53 -0.32 14.85 0.70
C ILE A 53 -0.74 13.41 1.04
N SER A 54 0.24 12.53 1.30
CA SER A 54 -0.04 11.13 1.65
C SER A 54 -0.78 11.02 2.98
N GLU A 55 -0.41 11.83 3.97
CA GLU A 55 -1.08 11.84 5.27
C GLU A 55 -2.51 12.41 5.18
N GLU A 56 -2.70 13.49 4.42
CA GLU A 56 -4.03 14.07 4.18
C GLU A 56 -4.96 13.09 3.45
N LEU A 57 -4.46 12.41 2.41
CA LEU A 57 -5.21 11.35 1.73
C LEU A 57 -5.58 10.22 2.69
N ARG A 58 -4.63 9.77 3.51
CA ARG A 58 -4.88 8.73 4.51
C ARG A 58 -5.95 9.13 5.50
N SER A 59 -5.89 10.35 6.03
CA SER A 59 -6.90 10.92 6.91
C SER A 59 -8.28 10.93 6.24
N SER A 60 -8.35 11.40 5.00
CA SER A 60 -9.58 11.45 4.20
C SER A 60 -10.17 10.06 3.97
N PHE A 61 -9.33 9.04 3.67
CA PHE A 61 -9.78 7.65 3.55
C PHE A 61 -10.33 7.12 4.88
N MET A 62 -9.63 7.35 6.00
CA MET A 62 -10.08 6.90 7.31
C MET A 62 -11.42 7.53 7.69
N ASN A 63 -11.63 8.81 7.35
CA ASN A 63 -12.90 9.50 7.61
C ASN A 63 -14.04 8.99 6.71
N ALA A 64 -13.73 8.57 5.48
CA ALA A 64 -14.73 8.01 4.54
C ALA A 64 -15.05 6.53 4.79
N ALA A 65 -14.15 5.78 5.42
CA ALA A 65 -14.27 4.34 5.62
C ALA A 65 -15.57 3.89 6.32
N PRO A 66 -16.04 4.53 7.42
CA PRO A 66 -17.29 4.15 8.06
C PRO A 66 -18.51 4.27 7.13
N LYS A 67 -18.57 5.35 6.34
CA LYS A 67 -19.64 5.56 5.37
C LYS A 67 -19.59 4.53 4.23
N ALA A 68 -18.41 4.24 3.72
CA ALA A 68 -18.21 3.21 2.70
C ALA A 68 -18.64 1.83 3.20
N LEU A 69 -18.33 1.50 4.47
CA LEU A 69 -18.76 0.26 5.10
C LEU A 69 -20.29 0.16 5.18
N LEU A 70 -20.97 1.24 5.60
CA LEU A 70 -22.44 1.25 5.66
C LEU A 70 -23.09 1.05 4.29
N ILE A 71 -22.53 1.69 3.24
CA ILE A 71 -23.01 1.50 1.86
C ILE A 71 -22.81 0.05 1.41
N LEU A 72 -21.67 -0.55 1.75
CA LEU A 72 -21.38 -1.93 1.39
C LEU A 72 -22.32 -2.92 2.10
N MET A 73 -22.63 -2.68 3.36
CA MET A 73 -23.61 -3.47 4.12
C MET A 73 -25.02 -3.34 3.52
N ASP A 74 -25.42 -2.13 3.18
CA ASP A 74 -26.72 -1.89 2.54
C ASP A 74 -26.82 -2.61 1.17
N LEU A 75 -25.78 -2.55 0.35
CA LEU A 75 -25.74 -3.30 -0.92
C LEU A 75 -25.81 -4.82 -0.72
N ALA A 76 -25.18 -5.34 0.32
CA ALA A 76 -25.23 -6.77 0.64
C ALA A 76 -26.63 -7.23 1.08
N GLU A 77 -27.38 -6.37 1.77
CA GLU A 77 -28.71 -6.70 2.31
C GLU A 77 -29.84 -6.36 1.32
N ASN A 78 -29.81 -5.18 0.72
CA ASN A 78 -30.94 -4.56 0.07
C ASN A 78 -30.84 -4.43 -1.47
N SER A 79 -29.69 -4.78 -2.07
CA SER A 79 -29.56 -4.72 -3.55
C SER A 79 -30.62 -5.60 -4.24
N SER A 80 -31.20 -5.12 -5.31
CA SER A 80 -32.10 -5.92 -6.15
C SER A 80 -31.35 -6.98 -7.02
N SER A 81 -30.06 -6.89 -7.11
CA SER A 81 -29.20 -7.80 -7.91
C SER A 81 -28.48 -8.80 -7.03
N ASP A 82 -28.72 -10.09 -7.22
CA ASP A 82 -28.04 -11.16 -6.51
C ASP A 82 -26.49 -11.14 -6.73
N SER A 83 -26.07 -10.74 -7.92
CA SER A 83 -24.64 -10.56 -8.21
C SER A 83 -24.01 -9.46 -7.35
N VAL A 84 -24.70 -8.34 -7.16
CA VAL A 84 -24.23 -7.23 -6.32
C VAL A 84 -24.24 -7.65 -4.86
N LYS A 85 -25.28 -8.33 -4.38
CA LYS A 85 -25.32 -8.90 -3.02
C LYS A 85 -24.13 -9.82 -2.76
N PHE A 86 -23.88 -10.74 -3.69
CA PHE A 86 -22.76 -11.67 -3.55
C PHE A 86 -21.42 -10.94 -3.51
N GLN A 87 -21.19 -9.98 -4.41
CA GLN A 87 -19.92 -9.24 -4.45
C GLN A 87 -19.73 -8.39 -3.19
N ALA A 88 -20.75 -7.70 -2.71
CA ALA A 88 -20.69 -6.91 -1.49
C ALA A 88 -20.43 -7.78 -0.26
N SER A 89 -21.09 -8.92 -0.13
CA SER A 89 -20.89 -9.88 0.95
C SER A 89 -19.47 -10.45 0.92
N LYS A 90 -18.98 -10.80 -0.27
CA LYS A 90 -17.62 -11.28 -0.45
C LYS A 90 -16.57 -10.23 -0.05
N ASP A 91 -16.75 -8.98 -0.47
CA ASP A 91 -15.83 -7.89 -0.12
C ASP A 91 -15.81 -7.63 1.38
N LEU A 92 -16.96 -7.70 2.07
CA LEU A 92 -17.05 -7.62 3.52
C LEU A 92 -16.26 -8.73 4.22
N LEU A 93 -16.43 -9.98 3.78
CA LEU A 93 -15.70 -11.12 4.32
C LEU A 93 -14.19 -11.02 4.07
N ASP A 94 -13.80 -10.60 2.87
CA ASP A 94 -12.38 -10.41 2.51
C ASP A 94 -11.72 -9.35 3.39
N ARG A 95 -12.39 -8.23 3.67
CA ARG A 95 -11.91 -7.15 4.56
C ARG A 95 -11.87 -7.58 6.01
N ALA A 96 -12.79 -8.44 6.44
CA ALA A 96 -12.80 -9.04 7.77
C ALA A 96 -11.73 -10.15 7.96
N GLY A 97 -10.95 -10.46 6.92
CA GLY A 97 -9.90 -11.47 6.96
C GLY A 97 -10.37 -12.90 6.67
N PHE A 98 -11.62 -13.10 6.30
CA PHE A 98 -12.17 -14.42 5.92
C PHE A 98 -11.95 -14.77 4.45
N ARG A 99 -10.76 -14.46 3.92
CA ARG A 99 -10.41 -14.87 2.56
C ARG A 99 -10.23 -16.37 2.48
N PRO A 100 -10.74 -17.03 1.41
CA PRO A 100 -10.35 -18.40 1.15
C PRO A 100 -8.82 -18.46 1.00
N ILE A 101 -8.18 -19.36 1.72
CA ILE A 101 -6.76 -19.63 1.54
C ILE A 101 -6.59 -20.15 0.12
N ASP A 102 -5.90 -19.38 -0.74
CA ASP A 102 -5.57 -19.86 -2.07
C ASP A 102 -4.48 -20.92 -1.94
N ARG A 103 -4.90 -22.20 -1.90
CA ARG A 103 -3.99 -23.35 -1.77
C ARG A 103 -2.92 -23.40 -2.87
N ARG A 104 -3.04 -22.59 -3.92
CA ARG A 104 -2.02 -22.49 -4.97
C ARG A 104 -0.74 -21.81 -4.50
N GLU A 105 -0.78 -20.97 -3.47
CA GLU A 105 0.44 -20.39 -2.88
C GLU A 105 1.18 -21.37 -1.95
N GLU A 106 0.50 -22.38 -1.40
CA GLU A 106 1.13 -23.38 -0.53
C GLU A 106 1.85 -24.49 -1.28
N ILE A 107 1.62 -24.67 -2.58
CA ILE A 107 2.38 -25.60 -3.41
C ILE A 107 3.60 -24.85 -4.00
N ARG A 108 4.42 -24.25 -3.17
CA ARG A 108 5.83 -24.12 -3.52
C ARG A 108 6.39 -25.53 -3.40
N PRO A 109 6.88 -26.14 -4.50
CA PRO A 109 7.52 -27.43 -4.39
C PRO A 109 8.58 -27.31 -3.31
N GLN A 110 8.42 -28.08 -2.22
CA GLN A 110 9.43 -28.08 -1.17
C GLN A 110 10.73 -28.45 -1.86
N ARG A 111 11.66 -27.51 -1.84
CA ARG A 111 12.99 -27.75 -2.43
C ARG A 111 13.54 -29.00 -1.76
N THR A 112 14.00 -29.93 -2.55
CA THR A 112 14.62 -31.15 -2.04
C THR A 112 15.86 -30.78 -1.21
N THR A 113 16.22 -31.60 -0.25
CA THR A 113 17.44 -31.42 0.54
C THR A 113 18.68 -31.24 -0.35
N ALA A 114 18.70 -31.95 -1.48
CA ALA A 114 19.78 -31.82 -2.47
C ALA A 114 19.83 -30.44 -3.13
N GLU A 115 18.68 -29.84 -3.49
CA GLU A 115 18.62 -28.49 -4.05
C GLU A 115 19.02 -27.41 -3.03
N LEU A 116 18.63 -27.56 -1.78
CA LEU A 116 19.04 -26.66 -0.71
C LEU A 116 20.54 -26.77 -0.42
N GLU A 117 21.11 -27.97 -0.42
CA GLU A 117 22.53 -28.20 -0.26
C GLU A 117 23.35 -27.61 -1.41
N ALA A 118 22.86 -27.75 -2.65
CA ALA A 118 23.48 -27.16 -3.83
C ALA A 118 23.47 -25.62 -3.76
N GLU A 119 22.38 -25.02 -3.30
CA GLU A 119 22.26 -23.57 -3.14
C GLU A 119 23.16 -23.04 -2.01
N ILE A 120 23.26 -23.75 -0.89
CA ILE A 120 24.18 -23.45 0.21
C ILE A 120 25.63 -23.48 -0.29
N LYS A 121 26.03 -24.52 -1.04
CA LYS A 121 27.37 -24.61 -1.64
C LYS A 121 27.67 -23.44 -2.57
N ARG A 122 26.68 -22.98 -3.34
CA ARG A 122 26.82 -21.85 -4.24
C ARG A 122 26.98 -20.51 -3.52
N LEU A 123 26.24 -20.29 -2.42
CA LEU A 123 26.22 -19.02 -1.68
C LEU A 123 27.39 -18.85 -0.71
N VAL A 124 27.86 -19.92 -0.08
CA VAL A 124 28.82 -19.86 1.02
C VAL A 124 30.23 -20.36 0.60
N GLY A 125 30.32 -20.94 -0.59
CA GLY A 125 31.54 -21.66 -1.05
C GLY A 125 31.61 -23.09 -0.51
N SER A 126 32.23 -23.99 -1.28
CA SER A 126 32.17 -25.42 -0.99
C SER A 126 32.74 -25.83 0.38
N GLU A 127 33.85 -25.23 0.81
CA GLU A 127 34.50 -25.53 2.10
C GLU A 127 33.64 -25.18 3.33
N LYS A 128 33.02 -23.98 3.34
CA LYS A 128 32.18 -23.55 4.43
C LYS A 128 30.84 -24.33 4.47
N ALA A 129 30.30 -24.72 3.31
CA ALA A 129 29.08 -25.49 3.21
C ALA A 129 29.24 -26.89 3.80
N GLU A 130 30.35 -27.56 3.55
CA GLU A 130 30.63 -28.89 4.14
C GLU A 130 30.73 -28.85 5.68
N LEU A 131 31.39 -27.82 6.22
CA LEU A 131 31.46 -27.59 7.67
C LEU A 131 30.10 -27.38 8.32
N LEU A 132 29.18 -26.67 7.64
CA LEU A 132 27.82 -26.43 8.14
C LEU A 132 26.94 -27.68 8.07
N LEU A 133 27.08 -28.47 7.01
CA LEU A 133 26.34 -29.72 6.81
C LEU A 133 26.77 -30.81 7.78
N VAL A 134 28.05 -30.89 8.10
CA VAL A 134 28.60 -31.81 9.10
C VAL A 134 28.10 -31.45 10.51
N LYS A 135 28.13 -30.16 10.88
CA LYS A 135 27.58 -29.70 12.17
C LYS A 135 26.09 -30.01 12.33
N LYS A 136 25.28 -29.85 11.26
CA LYS A 136 23.85 -30.19 11.27
C LYS A 136 23.63 -31.68 11.50
N LYS A 137 24.41 -32.56 10.90
CA LYS A 137 24.31 -34.02 11.12
C LYS A 137 24.67 -34.43 12.56
N GLN A 138 25.61 -33.73 13.19
CA GLN A 138 26.00 -33.99 14.58
C GLN A 138 24.96 -33.52 15.63
N LEU A 139 24.12 -32.54 15.28
CA LEU A 139 23.06 -31.98 16.14
C LEU A 139 21.74 -32.80 16.06
N MET A 140 21.61 -33.73 15.13
CA MET A 140 20.41 -34.54 14.91
C MET A 140 20.56 -35.99 15.41
N ILE A 141 21.67 -36.33 16.10
CA ILE A 141 21.93 -37.55 16.83
C ILE A 141 21.82 -37.27 18.32
#